data_1e40f76b5a17aded6392835aa420756f
#
_entry.id   1e40f76b5a17aded6392835aa420756f
#
_cell.length_a   1.000
_cell.length_b   1.000
_cell.length_c   1.000
_cell.angle_alpha   90.00
_cell.angle_beta   90.00
_cell.angle_gamma   90.00
#
_symmetry.space_group_name_H-M   'P 1'
#
loop_
_entity.id
_entity.type
_entity.pdbx_description
1 polymer ?
#
loop_
_entity_poly.entity_id
_entity_poly.type
_entity_poly.pdbx_seq_one_letter_code
_entity_poly.pdbx_strand_id
1 'polypeptide(L)'
;MKKTPRSQAISLAEMLLLAIKKGEEYQQHLADLAHFPTEELILQLNTPEKKVAFWVNIYNSAFQVLAQTQSELLAQKAKLYGGKYIQIAQNWLSLDDIEHGILRRRKFKYGLGYIPSFFESTFIIANQVDALDFRIHFALNCGAVSCPPIAFYNHERLNEELEIATQGFLEQESEWNKESNTLYISRLFLWF
;
A
#
# COMPACT_ATOMS: atom_id res chain seq x y z
N MET A 1 6.09 -17.29 27.07
CA MET A 1 6.02 -16.01 26.36
C MET A 1 4.55 -15.63 26.22
N LYS A 2 4.10 -14.51 26.84
CA LYS A 2 2.73 -14.00 26.63
C LYS A 2 2.67 -13.47 25.20
N LYS A 3 1.82 -14.07 24.34
CA LYS A 3 1.51 -13.48 23.02
C LYS A 3 0.95 -12.07 23.27
N THR A 4 1.62 -11.07 22.75
CA THR A 4 1.08 -9.69 22.69
C THR A 4 -0.27 -9.77 21.99
N PRO A 5 -1.34 -9.18 22.54
CA PRO A 5 -2.63 -9.20 21.85
C PRO A 5 -2.45 -8.59 20.45
N ARG A 6 -2.96 -9.30 19.44
CA ARG A 6 -2.88 -8.88 18.05
C ARG A 6 -3.58 -7.52 17.91
N SER A 7 -2.94 -6.57 17.26
CA SER A 7 -3.54 -5.26 17.00
C SER A 7 -4.85 -5.41 16.23
N GLN A 8 -5.94 -4.86 16.74
CA GLN A 8 -7.26 -4.92 16.11
C GLN A 8 -7.23 -4.26 14.72
N ALA A 9 -6.57 -3.11 14.59
CA ALA A 9 -6.42 -2.41 13.31
C ALA A 9 -5.75 -3.29 12.26
N ILE A 10 -4.63 -3.95 12.61
CA ILE A 10 -3.91 -4.85 11.69
C ILE A 10 -4.79 -6.04 11.30
N SER A 11 -5.48 -6.65 12.28
CA SER A 11 -6.38 -7.77 12.00
C SER A 11 -7.52 -7.37 11.05
N LEU A 12 -8.10 -6.18 11.21
CA LEU A 12 -9.13 -5.66 10.31
C LEU A 12 -8.61 -5.45 8.88
N ALA A 13 -7.42 -4.88 8.71
CA ALA A 13 -6.82 -4.69 7.39
C ALA A 13 -6.51 -6.03 6.69
N GLU A 14 -6.01 -7.01 7.45
CA GLU A 14 -5.77 -8.37 6.93
C GLU A 14 -7.09 -9.08 6.56
N MET A 15 -8.12 -8.99 7.42
CA MET A 15 -9.44 -9.60 7.14
C MET A 15 -10.11 -8.95 5.94
N LEU A 16 -10.04 -7.63 5.79
CA LEU A 16 -10.55 -6.91 4.62
C LEU A 16 -9.93 -7.45 3.33
N LEU A 17 -8.60 -7.49 3.25
CA LEU A 17 -7.90 -7.97 2.07
C LEU A 17 -8.20 -9.45 1.79
N LEU A 18 -8.31 -10.28 2.83
CA LEU A 18 -8.65 -11.69 2.72
C LEU A 18 -10.06 -11.89 2.16
N ALA A 19 -11.06 -11.19 2.69
CA ALA A 19 -12.45 -11.26 2.25
C ALA A 19 -12.56 -10.88 0.75
N ILE A 20 -11.92 -9.77 0.35
CA ILE A 20 -11.87 -9.33 -1.04
C ILE A 20 -11.25 -10.39 -1.95
N LYS A 21 -10.11 -10.98 -1.55
CA LYS A 21 -9.42 -12.02 -2.34
C LYS A 21 -10.25 -13.29 -2.51
N LYS A 22 -11.04 -13.64 -1.53
CA LYS A 22 -11.91 -14.82 -1.56
C LYS A 22 -13.26 -14.55 -2.24
N GLY A 23 -13.58 -13.29 -2.55
CA GLY A 23 -14.92 -12.92 -3.04
C GLY A 23 -15.99 -13.03 -1.95
N GLU A 24 -15.61 -12.95 -0.69
CA GLU A 24 -16.50 -12.92 0.48
C GLU A 24 -17.01 -11.49 0.74
N GLU A 25 -18.03 -11.34 1.57
CA GLU A 25 -18.52 -10.02 1.99
C GLU A 25 -17.45 -9.27 2.80
N TYR A 26 -17.18 -8.02 2.41
CA TYR A 26 -16.14 -7.19 3.03
C TYR A 26 -16.65 -5.84 3.54
N GLN A 27 -17.91 -5.51 3.29
CA GLN A 27 -18.51 -4.20 3.60
C GLN A 27 -18.43 -3.88 5.09
N GLN A 28 -18.60 -4.89 5.95
CA GLN A 28 -18.49 -4.69 7.40
C GLN A 28 -17.07 -4.32 7.80
N HIS A 29 -16.05 -4.94 7.21
CA HIS A 29 -14.64 -4.59 7.48
C HIS A 29 -14.30 -3.17 7.04
N LEU A 30 -14.85 -2.70 5.91
CA LEU A 30 -14.73 -1.30 5.50
C LEU A 30 -15.40 -0.35 6.50
N ALA A 31 -16.61 -0.70 6.97
CA ALA A 31 -17.32 0.10 7.95
C ALA A 31 -16.56 0.18 9.29
N ASP A 32 -16.03 -0.95 9.76
CA ASP A 32 -15.25 -1.02 11.00
C ASP A 32 -13.97 -0.17 10.90
N LEU A 33 -13.27 -0.22 9.76
CA LEU A 33 -12.09 0.62 9.52
C LEU A 33 -12.44 2.10 9.37
N ALA A 34 -13.57 2.43 8.74
CA ALA A 34 -14.04 3.81 8.59
C ALA A 34 -14.35 4.46 9.95
N HIS A 35 -14.94 3.69 10.87
CA HIS A 35 -15.32 4.18 12.21
C HIS A 35 -14.24 3.95 13.28
N PHE A 36 -13.11 3.36 12.92
CA PHE A 36 -12.03 3.12 13.88
C PHE A 36 -11.57 4.44 14.52
N PRO A 37 -11.34 4.49 15.84
CA PRO A 37 -10.87 5.71 16.48
C PRO A 37 -9.47 6.11 15.99
N THR A 38 -9.30 7.34 15.53
CA THR A 38 -8.03 7.82 14.96
C THR A 38 -6.85 7.70 15.94
N GLU A 39 -7.07 8.08 17.19
CA GLU A 39 -6.03 8.02 18.22
C GLU A 39 -5.61 6.59 18.53
N GLU A 40 -6.59 5.68 18.55
CA GLU A 40 -6.35 4.25 18.77
C GLU A 40 -5.60 3.62 17.60
N LEU A 41 -5.93 4.00 16.35
CA LEU A 41 -5.19 3.57 15.17
C LEU A 41 -3.71 3.93 15.28
N ILE A 42 -3.41 5.19 15.62
CA ILE A 42 -2.03 5.68 15.77
C ILE A 42 -1.31 4.89 16.88
N LEU A 43 -1.98 4.66 18.02
CA LEU A 43 -1.41 3.89 19.13
C LEU A 43 -1.14 2.42 18.77
N GLN A 44 -2.00 1.82 17.96
CA GLN A 44 -1.84 0.43 17.52
C GLN A 44 -0.78 0.26 16.45
N LEU A 45 -0.56 1.27 15.59
CA LEU A 45 0.48 1.29 14.56
C LEU A 45 1.81 1.86 15.10
N ASN A 46 2.25 1.39 16.24
CA ASN A 46 3.37 1.94 17.02
C ASN A 46 4.77 1.42 16.63
N THR A 47 4.87 0.60 15.56
CA THR A 47 6.16 0.18 15.00
C THR A 47 6.20 0.39 13.49
N PRO A 48 7.39 0.56 12.89
CA PRO A 48 7.52 0.73 11.43
C PRO A 48 6.87 -0.41 10.65
N GLU A 49 7.06 -1.65 11.09
CA GLU A 49 6.51 -2.85 10.42
C GLU A 49 4.98 -2.87 10.45
N LYS A 50 4.38 -2.47 11.57
CA LYS A 50 2.92 -2.37 11.69
C LYS A 50 2.35 -1.29 10.78
N LYS A 51 2.99 -0.13 10.69
CA LYS A 51 2.57 0.94 9.79
C LYS A 51 2.62 0.48 8.34
N VAL A 52 3.75 -0.06 7.89
CA VAL A 52 3.92 -0.52 6.51
C VAL A 52 2.92 -1.63 6.19
N ALA A 53 2.84 -2.69 7.00
CA ALA A 53 1.94 -3.81 6.76
C ALA A 53 0.48 -3.37 6.69
N PHE A 54 0.03 -2.52 7.63
CA PHE A 54 -1.32 -1.99 7.64
C PHE A 54 -1.62 -1.21 6.36
N TRP A 55 -0.80 -0.21 6.02
CA TRP A 55 -1.08 0.69 4.91
C TRP A 55 -0.91 0.05 3.53
N VAL A 56 -0.01 -0.92 3.38
CA VAL A 56 0.09 -1.73 2.15
C VAL A 56 -1.16 -2.59 1.97
N ASN A 57 -1.64 -3.25 3.03
CA ASN A 57 -2.87 -4.05 2.97
C ASN A 57 -4.10 -3.18 2.67
N ILE A 58 -4.21 -1.99 3.28
CA ILE A 58 -5.29 -1.03 2.99
C ILE A 58 -5.23 -0.54 1.54
N TYR A 59 -4.05 -0.16 1.03
CA TYR A 59 -3.90 0.27 -0.36
C TYR A 59 -4.34 -0.82 -1.34
N ASN A 60 -3.85 -2.05 -1.13
CA ASN A 60 -4.18 -3.18 -2.00
C ASN A 60 -5.68 -3.52 -1.93
N SER A 61 -6.29 -3.45 -0.75
CA SER A 61 -7.73 -3.62 -0.58
C SER A 61 -8.53 -2.54 -1.31
N ALA A 62 -8.16 -1.28 -1.12
CA ALA A 62 -8.81 -0.14 -1.77
C ALA A 62 -8.75 -0.24 -3.30
N PHE A 63 -7.56 -0.54 -3.84
CA PHE A 63 -7.39 -0.74 -5.28
C PHE A 63 -8.29 -1.85 -5.82
N GLN A 64 -8.35 -3.00 -5.13
CA GLN A 64 -9.21 -4.13 -5.53
C GLN A 64 -10.69 -3.77 -5.52
N VAL A 65 -11.15 -3.10 -4.46
CA VAL A 65 -12.55 -2.65 -4.37
C VAL A 65 -12.87 -1.70 -5.53
N LEU A 66 -12.02 -0.71 -5.80
CA LEU A 66 -12.23 0.23 -6.90
C LEU A 66 -12.23 -0.46 -8.26
N ALA A 67 -11.31 -1.40 -8.49
CA ALA A 67 -11.24 -2.16 -9.73
C ALA A 67 -12.50 -3.02 -9.97
N GLN A 68 -13.11 -3.55 -8.91
CA GLN A 68 -14.32 -4.37 -9.00
C GLN A 68 -15.60 -3.55 -9.08
N THR A 69 -15.70 -2.44 -8.34
CA THR A 69 -16.94 -1.66 -8.20
C THR A 69 -17.02 -0.45 -9.13
N GLN A 70 -15.90 0.06 -9.60
CA GLN A 70 -15.77 1.26 -10.43
C GLN A 70 -14.73 1.04 -11.53
N SER A 71 -14.90 -0.01 -12.32
CA SER A 71 -13.92 -0.44 -13.34
C SER A 71 -13.63 0.64 -14.40
N GLU A 72 -14.54 1.58 -14.63
CA GLU A 72 -14.35 2.73 -15.51
C GLU A 72 -13.23 3.68 -15.02
N LEU A 73 -12.91 3.68 -13.73
CA LEU A 73 -11.78 4.45 -13.19
C LEU A 73 -10.43 3.92 -13.65
N LEU A 74 -10.32 2.64 -14.00
CA LEU A 74 -9.06 2.05 -14.47
C LEU A 74 -8.53 2.75 -15.72
N ALA A 75 -9.41 3.27 -16.57
CA ALA A 75 -9.06 4.09 -17.73
C ALA A 75 -8.75 5.56 -17.38
N GLN A 76 -9.11 6.01 -16.16
CA GLN A 76 -8.99 7.39 -15.70
C GLN A 76 -8.00 7.49 -14.53
N LYS A 77 -6.74 7.15 -14.77
CA LYS A 77 -5.71 7.01 -13.71
C LYS A 77 -5.64 8.20 -12.74
N ALA A 78 -5.75 9.42 -13.21
CA ALA A 78 -5.71 10.60 -12.34
C ALA A 78 -6.85 10.61 -11.32
N LYS A 79 -8.05 10.17 -11.71
CA LYS A 79 -9.19 10.06 -10.81
C LYS A 79 -9.06 8.84 -9.91
N LEU A 80 -8.64 7.70 -10.47
CA LEU A 80 -8.44 6.45 -9.71
C LEU A 80 -7.51 6.67 -8.52
N TYR A 81 -6.34 7.27 -8.75
CA TYR A 81 -5.34 7.44 -7.71
C TYR A 81 -5.58 8.67 -6.83
N GLY A 82 -6.06 9.80 -7.38
CA GLY A 82 -6.25 11.05 -6.65
C GLY A 82 -7.63 11.23 -6.02
N GLY A 83 -8.61 10.40 -6.36
CA GLY A 83 -9.95 10.48 -5.77
C GLY A 83 -9.99 9.89 -4.37
N LYS A 84 -10.75 10.52 -3.48
CA LYS A 84 -10.91 10.06 -2.09
C LYS A 84 -12.05 9.07 -1.99
N TYR A 85 -11.76 7.80 -2.08
CA TYR A 85 -12.74 6.72 -2.16
C TYR A 85 -12.78 5.81 -0.94
N ILE A 86 -11.76 5.82 -0.10
CA ILE A 86 -11.70 4.98 1.09
C ILE A 86 -11.69 5.81 2.36
N GLN A 87 -12.48 5.41 3.34
CA GLN A 87 -12.52 6.05 4.65
C GLN A 87 -11.82 5.15 5.67
N ILE A 88 -10.80 5.69 6.33
CA ILE A 88 -10.07 5.02 7.41
C ILE A 88 -10.01 5.96 8.61
N ALA A 89 -10.42 5.47 9.77
CA ALA A 89 -10.41 6.23 11.02
C ALA A 89 -11.03 7.64 10.83
N GLN A 90 -12.22 7.69 10.22
CA GLN A 90 -13.01 8.90 9.92
C GLN A 90 -12.37 9.86 8.91
N ASN A 91 -11.26 9.48 8.27
CA ASN A 91 -10.58 10.29 7.27
C ASN A 91 -10.75 9.71 5.87
N TRP A 92 -11.19 10.54 4.92
CA TRP A 92 -11.27 10.15 3.51
C TRP A 92 -9.90 10.25 2.85
N LEU A 93 -9.47 9.15 2.22
CA LEU A 93 -8.16 9.01 1.61
C LEU A 93 -8.28 8.60 0.14
N SER A 94 -7.31 9.04 -0.64
CA SER A 94 -7.02 8.54 -1.98
C SER A 94 -5.90 7.48 -1.93
N LEU A 95 -5.72 6.75 -3.02
CA LEU A 95 -4.57 5.87 -3.18
C LEU A 95 -3.26 6.67 -3.15
N ASP A 96 -3.24 7.88 -3.75
CA ASP A 96 -2.09 8.79 -3.70
C ASP A 96 -1.79 9.26 -2.27
N ASP A 97 -2.79 9.53 -1.43
CA ASP A 97 -2.59 9.87 -0.01
C ASP A 97 -1.89 8.74 0.74
N ILE A 98 -2.28 7.48 0.48
CA ILE A 98 -1.66 6.32 1.13
C ILE A 98 -0.25 6.10 0.60
N GLU A 99 -0.07 6.05 -0.73
CA GLU A 99 1.24 5.79 -1.33
C GLU A 99 2.22 6.94 -1.09
N HIS A 100 1.90 8.12 -1.60
CA HIS A 100 2.84 9.24 -1.59
C HIS A 100 2.87 9.97 -0.24
N GLY A 101 1.70 10.09 0.42
CA GLY A 101 1.58 10.76 1.71
C GLY A 101 2.14 9.92 2.85
N ILE A 102 1.67 8.70 3.01
CA ILE A 102 1.99 7.85 4.17
C ILE A 102 3.22 6.98 3.90
N LEU A 103 3.15 6.08 2.91
CA LEU A 103 4.19 5.07 2.67
C LEU A 103 5.49 5.66 2.10
N ARG A 104 5.41 6.71 1.30
CA ARG A 104 6.56 7.43 0.75
C ARG A 104 6.93 8.69 1.55
N ARG A 105 6.45 8.83 2.75
CA ARG A 105 6.80 9.94 3.67
C ARG A 105 6.62 11.31 3.02
N ARG A 106 5.44 11.57 2.46
CA ARG A 106 5.09 12.86 1.81
C ARG A 106 6.01 13.22 0.63
N LYS A 107 6.42 12.25 -0.16
CA LYS A 107 7.16 12.53 -1.38
C LYS A 107 6.19 12.97 -2.48
N PHE A 108 6.48 14.12 -3.08
CA PHE A 108 5.66 14.65 -4.17
C PHE A 108 5.63 13.67 -5.35
N LYS A 109 4.45 13.38 -5.84
CA LYS A 109 4.20 12.36 -6.88
C LYS A 109 5.09 12.50 -8.12
N TYR A 110 5.33 13.74 -8.57
CA TYR A 110 6.14 14.03 -9.76
C TYR A 110 7.57 14.45 -9.43
N GLY A 111 7.99 14.33 -8.19
CA GLY A 111 9.30 14.78 -7.71
C GLY A 111 10.38 13.69 -7.71
N LEU A 112 10.18 12.57 -8.42
CA LEU A 112 11.11 11.44 -8.48
C LEU A 112 11.62 10.98 -7.08
N GLY A 113 10.73 11.03 -6.08
CA GLY A 113 11.11 10.67 -4.71
C GLY A 113 11.96 11.69 -3.95
N TYR A 114 12.40 12.77 -4.57
CA TYR A 114 13.30 13.75 -3.93
C TYR A 114 12.56 14.93 -3.28
N ILE A 115 11.47 15.40 -3.90
CA ILE A 115 10.76 16.61 -3.45
C ILE A 115 9.69 16.23 -2.42
N PRO A 116 9.67 16.85 -1.22
CA PRO A 116 8.61 16.63 -0.25
C PRO A 116 7.31 17.37 -0.64
N SER A 117 6.15 16.82 -0.31
CA SER A 117 4.88 17.52 -0.30
C SER A 117 4.74 18.33 0.99
N PHE A 118 4.20 19.54 0.88
CA PHE A 118 4.06 20.47 2.02
C PHE A 118 2.61 20.61 2.51
N PHE A 119 1.63 20.06 1.80
CA PHE A 119 0.20 20.30 2.04
C PHE A 119 -0.55 19.02 2.48
N GLU A 120 0.04 18.25 3.37
CA GLU A 120 -0.58 17.03 3.87
C GLU A 120 -1.43 17.28 5.13
N SER A 121 -2.49 16.48 5.28
CA SER A 121 -3.34 16.54 6.47
C SER A 121 -2.57 16.03 7.71
N THR A 122 -3.01 16.47 8.90
CA THR A 122 -2.45 16.00 10.19
C THR A 122 -2.57 14.49 10.34
N PHE A 123 -3.62 13.88 9.78
CA PHE A 123 -3.80 12.43 9.77
C PHE A 123 -2.70 11.72 8.98
N ILE A 124 -2.38 12.19 7.76
CA ILE A 124 -1.31 11.64 6.93
C ILE A 124 0.04 11.77 7.64
N ILE A 125 0.32 12.94 8.22
CA ILE A 125 1.57 13.18 8.95
C ILE A 125 1.73 12.22 10.14
N ALA A 126 0.66 12.00 10.91
CA ALA A 126 0.69 11.10 12.07
C ALA A 126 0.85 9.62 11.71
N ASN A 127 0.37 9.22 10.52
CA ASN A 127 0.42 7.84 10.05
C ASN A 127 1.61 7.54 9.13
N GLN A 128 2.41 8.54 8.73
CA GLN A 128 3.54 8.31 7.83
C GLN A 128 4.53 7.29 8.42
N VAL A 129 5.13 6.49 7.55
CA VAL A 129 6.17 5.53 7.94
C VAL A 129 7.43 6.26 8.44
N ASP A 130 8.20 5.60 9.31
CA ASP A 130 9.35 6.23 9.94
C ASP A 130 10.56 6.35 9.00
N ALA A 131 10.71 5.38 8.09
CA ALA A 131 11.72 5.38 7.03
C ALA A 131 11.10 4.97 5.69
N LEU A 132 11.66 5.48 4.59
CA LEU A 132 11.29 5.04 3.25
C LEU A 132 11.91 3.67 2.99
N ASP A 133 11.08 2.71 2.60
CA ASP A 133 11.51 1.41 2.09
C ASP A 133 11.09 1.32 0.62
N PHE A 134 12.05 1.29 -0.29
CA PHE A 134 11.78 1.22 -1.73
C PHE A 134 11.00 -0.03 -2.14
N ARG A 135 11.10 -1.11 -1.37
CA ARG A 135 10.43 -2.39 -1.65
C ARG A 135 8.91 -2.29 -1.62
N ILE A 136 8.34 -1.24 -0.99
CA ILE A 136 6.88 -1.01 -1.02
C ILE A 136 6.33 -0.93 -2.45
N HIS A 137 7.13 -0.44 -3.41
CA HIS A 137 6.68 -0.30 -4.80
C HIS A 137 6.44 -1.63 -5.50
N PHE A 138 7.07 -2.69 -5.02
CA PHE A 138 6.83 -4.06 -5.49
C PHE A 138 5.71 -4.76 -4.70
N ALA A 139 5.27 -4.15 -3.59
CA ALA A 139 4.20 -4.64 -2.74
C ALA A 139 2.83 -4.03 -3.08
N LEU A 140 2.81 -2.82 -3.66
CA LEU A 140 1.59 -2.12 -4.04
C LEU A 140 1.07 -2.61 -5.39
N ASN A 141 -0.20 -3.06 -5.42
CA ASN A 141 -0.83 -3.46 -6.66
C ASN A 141 -1.43 -2.24 -7.37
N CYS A 142 -0.87 -1.90 -8.51
CA CYS A 142 -1.31 -0.77 -9.34
C CYS A 142 -2.14 -1.18 -10.57
N GLY A 143 -2.51 -2.48 -10.67
CA GLY A 143 -3.29 -3.01 -11.80
C GLY A 143 -2.51 -3.10 -13.11
N ALA A 144 -1.20 -2.94 -13.10
CA ALA A 144 -0.37 -3.25 -14.28
C ALA A 144 -0.28 -4.77 -14.47
N VAL A 145 -0.08 -5.21 -15.71
CA VAL A 145 0.10 -6.64 -16.03
C VAL A 145 1.30 -7.24 -15.27
N SER A 146 2.30 -6.40 -15.00
CA SER A 146 3.50 -6.73 -14.26
C SER A 146 3.34 -6.69 -12.73
N CYS A 147 2.17 -6.32 -12.20
CA CYS A 147 1.98 -6.33 -10.77
C CYS A 147 2.01 -7.76 -10.22
N PRO A 148 2.79 -8.04 -9.17
CA PRO A 148 2.79 -9.34 -8.53
C PRO A 148 1.40 -9.69 -8.01
N PRO A 149 1.08 -10.99 -7.84
CA PRO A 149 -0.15 -11.40 -7.18
C PRO A 149 -0.28 -10.69 -5.83
N ILE A 150 -1.50 -10.20 -5.51
CA ILE A 150 -1.74 -9.51 -4.26
C ILE A 150 -1.37 -10.44 -3.10
N ALA A 151 -0.33 -10.08 -2.38
CA ALA A 151 0.13 -10.75 -1.19
C ALA A 151 -0.47 -10.11 0.07
N PHE A 152 -0.51 -10.87 1.15
CA PHE A 152 -0.76 -10.36 2.49
C PHE A 152 0.56 -9.94 3.08
N TYR A 153 0.56 -8.78 3.74
CA TYR A 153 1.73 -8.30 4.44
C TYR A 153 1.48 -8.39 5.95
N ASN A 154 2.21 -9.28 6.60
CA ASN A 154 2.16 -9.48 8.05
C ASN A 154 3.32 -8.72 8.71
N HIS A 155 3.03 -7.90 9.72
CA HIS A 155 4.05 -7.08 10.37
C HIS A 155 5.20 -7.89 11.02
N GLU A 156 4.95 -9.14 11.44
CA GLU A 156 5.99 -10.01 12.01
C GLU A 156 6.93 -10.60 10.95
N ARG A 157 6.49 -10.67 9.69
CA ARG A 157 7.22 -11.24 8.56
C ARG A 157 7.43 -10.24 7.42
N LEU A 158 7.17 -8.96 7.68
CA LEU A 158 7.13 -7.92 6.66
C LEU A 158 8.41 -7.88 5.81
N ASN A 159 9.57 -7.96 6.45
CA ASN A 159 10.86 -7.88 5.75
C ASN A 159 11.05 -9.04 4.75
N GLU A 160 10.68 -10.26 5.15
CA GLU A 160 10.71 -11.44 4.28
C GLU A 160 9.72 -11.30 3.11
N GLU A 161 8.50 -10.84 3.41
CA GLU A 161 7.44 -10.71 2.41
C GLU A 161 7.73 -9.59 1.39
N LEU A 162 8.32 -8.49 1.82
CA LEU A 162 8.79 -7.42 0.92
C LEU A 162 9.96 -7.89 0.04
N GLU A 163 10.86 -8.72 0.58
CA GLU A 163 11.96 -9.31 -0.21
C GLU A 163 11.44 -10.25 -1.28
N ILE A 164 10.49 -11.12 -0.94
CA ILE A 164 9.83 -12.02 -1.90
C ILE A 164 9.14 -11.22 -3.01
N ALA A 165 8.42 -10.16 -2.67
CA ALA A 165 7.75 -9.30 -3.66
C ALA A 165 8.77 -8.62 -4.58
N THR A 166 9.88 -8.13 -4.03
CA THR A 166 10.98 -7.52 -4.78
C THR A 166 11.63 -8.50 -5.74
N GLN A 167 11.95 -9.69 -5.26
CA GLN A 167 12.56 -10.76 -6.07
C GLN A 167 11.64 -11.19 -7.21
N GLY A 168 10.36 -11.44 -6.92
CA GLY A 168 9.38 -11.81 -7.94
C GLY A 168 9.21 -10.74 -9.01
N PHE A 169 9.20 -9.45 -8.64
CA PHE A 169 9.16 -8.35 -9.59
C PHE A 169 10.41 -8.28 -10.46
N LEU A 170 11.60 -8.41 -9.86
CA LEU A 170 12.86 -8.41 -10.60
C LEU A 170 12.95 -9.56 -11.60
N GLU A 171 12.56 -10.76 -11.22
CA GLU A 171 12.56 -11.92 -12.10
C GLU A 171 11.60 -11.76 -13.27
N GLN A 172 10.46 -11.09 -13.07
CA GLN A 172 9.44 -10.88 -14.10
C GLN A 172 9.76 -9.72 -15.04
N GLU A 173 10.33 -8.63 -14.53
CA GLU A 173 10.48 -7.34 -15.23
C GLU A 173 11.93 -7.06 -15.67
N SER A 174 12.86 -8.01 -15.48
CA SER A 174 14.24 -7.86 -15.93
C SER A 174 14.56 -8.83 -17.07
N GLU A 175 15.15 -8.30 -18.14
CA GLU A 175 15.57 -9.07 -19.30
C GLU A 175 17.05 -8.88 -19.58
N TRP A 176 17.77 -9.98 -19.66
CA TRP A 176 19.19 -9.97 -20.02
C TRP A 176 19.37 -10.31 -21.50
N ASN A 177 19.78 -9.33 -22.31
CA ASN A 177 20.17 -9.54 -23.70
C ASN A 177 21.65 -9.93 -23.77
N LYS A 178 21.92 -11.22 -24.06
CA LYS A 178 23.28 -11.75 -24.13
C LYS A 178 24.08 -11.21 -25.32
N GLU A 179 23.43 -10.91 -26.45
CA GLU A 179 24.11 -10.45 -27.68
C GLU A 179 24.66 -9.04 -27.51
N SER A 180 23.87 -8.14 -26.92
CA SER A 180 24.27 -6.76 -26.67
C SER A 180 24.91 -6.53 -25.31
N ASN A 181 25.01 -7.57 -24.46
CA ASN A 181 25.47 -7.49 -23.08
C ASN A 181 24.74 -6.42 -22.27
N THR A 182 23.42 -6.34 -22.45
CA THR A 182 22.58 -5.28 -21.88
C THR A 182 21.50 -5.85 -20.98
N LEU A 183 21.36 -5.30 -19.78
CA LEU A 183 20.26 -5.61 -18.85
C LEU A 183 19.15 -4.55 -19.01
N TYR A 184 17.96 -5.00 -19.38
CA TYR A 184 16.74 -4.18 -19.36
C TYR A 184 16.07 -4.34 -18.03
N ILE A 185 15.74 -3.21 -17.36
CA ILE A 185 15.06 -3.17 -16.07
C ILE A 185 13.88 -2.20 -16.13
N SER A 186 12.93 -2.38 -15.22
CA SER A 186 11.76 -1.50 -15.11
C SER A 186 12.16 -0.05 -14.81
N ARG A 187 11.42 0.91 -15.39
CA ARG A 187 11.56 2.33 -15.08
C ARG A 187 11.26 2.68 -13.61
N LEU A 188 10.65 1.78 -12.86
CA LEU A 188 10.45 1.96 -11.42
C LEU A 188 11.75 2.28 -10.70
N PHE A 189 12.89 1.71 -11.12
CA PHE A 189 14.20 2.00 -10.53
C PHE A 189 14.72 3.42 -10.76
N LEU A 190 14.08 4.21 -11.63
CA LEU A 190 14.39 5.64 -11.77
C LEU A 190 13.73 6.52 -10.72
N TRP A 191 12.75 5.96 -9.97
CA TRP A 191 11.94 6.70 -9.03
C TRP A 191 12.40 6.52 -7.57
N PHE A 192 13.45 5.69 -7.36
CA PHE A 192 13.95 5.33 -6.02
C PHE A 192 15.46 5.20 -5.97
#